data_09ce0b643fee24770cb64c8fcb3d72d4
#
_entry.id   09ce0b643fee24770cb64c8fcb3d72d4
#
_cell.length_a   1.000
_cell.length_b   1.000
_cell.length_c   1.000
_cell.angle_alpha   90.00
_cell.angle_beta   90.00
_cell.angle_gamma   90.00
#
_symmetry.space_group_name_H-M   'P 1'
#
loop_
_entity.id
_entity.type
_entity.pdbx_description
1 polymer ?
#
loop_
_entity_poly.entity_id
_entity_poly.type
_entity_poly.pdbx_seq_one_letter_code
_entity_poly.pdbx_strand_id
1 'polypeptide(L)'
;MPPSESPFIKTRGMTFARVAGVETRMAQVIDATWRAMPRVQFLGTGNAFSPHGRMHALVLIDGNILVDAPPTLLPQLRRAGVSSGEIDHLLFTHWHADHMFGFPFFILERKVVSNAEKSLNVYLRPNGKEILSNLSHVGFPGSLNEVLNDDINWLEEESGELQNSEWIYERFQVTHTPETDPHGYLLTHTSGFKLLHCGDSGPCQEIEDRSKVANVILIEMGVPDFVNSPNHHNPSQVNSLAERHPHATILVTHNYSNSGEQAGGFPRPELKPEIIQLEDGDELVIEENGDYFHVRK
;
A
#
# COMPACT_ATOMS: atom_id res chain seq x y z
N MET A 1 18.86 -32.92 -10.62
CA MET A 1 19.37 -31.91 -9.66
C MET A 1 18.17 -31.23 -9.07
N PRO A 2 17.97 -31.15 -7.75
CA PRO A 2 16.85 -30.41 -7.18
C PRO A 2 17.09 -28.91 -7.32
N PRO A 3 16.03 -28.07 -7.40
CA PRO A 3 16.16 -26.61 -7.53
C PRO A 3 16.73 -26.04 -6.20
N SER A 4 17.60 -25.05 -6.36
CA SER A 4 18.22 -24.32 -5.27
C SER A 4 17.16 -23.54 -4.46
N GLU A 5 17.14 -23.78 -3.16
CA GLU A 5 16.29 -23.05 -2.22
C GLU A 5 16.67 -21.55 -2.16
N SER A 6 15.67 -20.70 -2.25
CA SER A 6 15.77 -19.25 -2.06
C SER A 6 16.25 -18.93 -0.63
N PRO A 7 17.15 -17.95 -0.41
CA PRO A 7 17.71 -17.66 0.91
C PRO A 7 16.74 -17.03 1.91
N PHE A 8 15.47 -16.82 1.56
CA PHE A 8 14.50 -16.10 2.40
C PHE A 8 13.44 -16.97 3.08
N ILE A 9 13.56 -18.32 3.04
CA ILE A 9 12.67 -19.19 3.81
C ILE A 9 13.43 -19.71 5.02
N LYS A 10 13.47 -18.96 6.13
CA LYS A 10 13.74 -19.52 7.45
C LYS A 10 12.45 -20.12 8.02
N THR A 11 12.07 -21.29 7.55
CA THR A 11 11.15 -22.15 8.29
C THR A 11 11.91 -22.73 9.50
N ARG A 12 11.69 -22.18 10.69
CA ARG A 12 11.97 -22.91 11.92
C ARG A 12 11.01 -24.09 11.99
N GLY A 13 11.54 -25.30 11.76
CA GLY A 13 10.79 -26.54 11.92
C GLY A 13 10.28 -26.68 13.35
N MET A 14 8.96 -26.54 13.55
CA MET A 14 8.27 -26.98 14.74
C MET A 14 7.82 -28.43 14.52
N THR A 15 8.41 -29.35 15.28
CA THR A 15 7.96 -30.74 15.35
C THR A 15 6.75 -30.79 16.28
N PHE A 16 5.56 -31.05 15.73
CA PHE A 16 4.34 -31.18 16.54
C PHE A 16 4.18 -32.61 17.07
N ALA A 17 4.09 -32.74 18.37
CA ALA A 17 3.63 -33.98 19.03
C ALA A 17 2.09 -33.99 19.08
N ARG A 18 1.48 -35.04 18.54
CA ARG A 18 0.02 -35.24 18.52
C ARG A 18 -0.53 -35.48 19.90
N VAL A 19 -1.30 -34.53 20.45
CA VAL A 19 -2.25 -34.76 21.56
C VAL A 19 -3.57 -34.04 21.17
N ALA A 20 -4.59 -34.83 20.87
CA ALA A 20 -5.90 -34.34 20.50
C ALA A 20 -6.50 -33.49 21.64
N GLY A 21 -6.79 -32.22 21.37
CA GLY A 21 -7.33 -31.23 22.31
C GLY A 21 -6.39 -30.06 22.62
N VAL A 22 -5.06 -30.24 22.50
CA VAL A 22 -4.06 -29.18 22.64
C VAL A 22 -3.85 -28.47 21.29
N GLU A 23 -3.98 -29.20 20.18
CA GLU A 23 -3.81 -28.67 18.81
C GLU A 23 -4.84 -27.58 18.49
N THR A 24 -6.11 -27.73 18.92
CA THR A 24 -7.15 -26.74 18.64
C THR A 24 -6.94 -25.43 19.41
N ARG A 25 -6.46 -25.50 20.64
CA ARG A 25 -6.13 -24.31 21.44
C ARG A 25 -4.85 -23.63 20.96
N MET A 26 -3.80 -24.40 20.62
CA MET A 26 -2.58 -23.84 20.03
C MET A 26 -2.84 -23.21 18.66
N ALA A 27 -3.62 -23.86 17.79
CA ALA A 27 -3.99 -23.30 16.50
C ALA A 27 -4.80 -22.01 16.66
N GLN A 28 -5.72 -21.92 17.62
CA GLN A 28 -6.47 -20.70 17.91
C GLN A 28 -5.61 -19.59 18.50
N VAL A 29 -4.64 -19.92 19.37
CA VAL A 29 -3.70 -18.95 19.94
C VAL A 29 -2.73 -18.45 18.86
N ILE A 30 -2.21 -19.35 18.02
CA ILE A 30 -1.34 -18.99 16.87
C ILE A 30 -2.11 -18.10 15.89
N ASP A 31 -3.37 -18.43 15.56
CA ASP A 31 -4.21 -17.63 14.67
C ASP A 31 -4.51 -16.23 15.26
N ALA A 32 -4.82 -16.17 16.56
CA ALA A 32 -5.05 -14.91 17.26
C ALA A 32 -3.80 -14.04 17.36
N THR A 33 -2.64 -14.63 17.66
CA THR A 33 -1.36 -13.91 17.69
C THR A 33 -0.97 -13.45 16.29
N TRP A 34 -1.14 -14.30 15.27
CA TRP A 34 -0.91 -13.96 13.88
C TRP A 34 -1.76 -12.78 13.41
N ARG A 35 -3.04 -12.73 13.81
CA ARG A 35 -3.97 -11.64 13.48
C ARG A 35 -3.66 -10.34 14.21
N ALA A 36 -2.99 -10.42 15.35
CA ALA A 36 -2.60 -9.26 16.16
C ALA A 36 -1.25 -8.65 15.72
N MET A 37 -0.48 -9.32 14.84
CA MET A 37 0.79 -8.77 14.35
C MET A 37 0.54 -7.62 13.36
N PRO A 38 1.30 -6.50 13.47
CA PRO A 38 1.25 -5.42 12.50
C PRO A 38 1.51 -5.94 11.08
N ARG A 39 0.75 -5.45 10.13
CA ARG A 39 0.84 -5.93 8.74
C ARG A 39 0.58 -4.85 7.72
N VAL A 40 1.21 -5.00 6.56
CA VAL A 40 0.96 -4.21 5.37
C VAL A 40 0.41 -5.13 4.29
N GLN A 41 -0.81 -4.87 3.84
CA GLN A 41 -1.50 -5.65 2.82
C GLN A 41 -1.53 -4.87 1.50
N PHE A 42 -1.18 -5.53 0.41
CA PHE A 42 -1.18 -4.97 -0.94
C PHE A 42 -2.46 -5.41 -1.65
N LEU A 43 -3.55 -4.66 -1.47
CA LEU A 43 -4.89 -5.02 -1.96
C LEU A 43 -5.02 -4.92 -3.48
N GLY A 44 -4.13 -4.17 -4.11
CA GLY A 44 -3.96 -4.07 -5.55
C GLY A 44 -2.57 -3.59 -5.88
N THR A 45 -2.08 -3.98 -7.05
CA THR A 45 -0.68 -3.78 -7.44
C THR A 45 -0.50 -3.30 -8.88
N GLY A 46 -1.60 -3.03 -9.59
CA GLY A 46 -1.61 -2.52 -10.96
C GLY A 46 -1.56 -1.00 -11.04
N ASN A 47 -1.07 -0.48 -12.16
CA ASN A 47 -1.08 0.94 -12.49
C ASN A 47 -2.46 1.41 -12.98
N ALA A 48 -2.56 2.63 -13.52
CA ALA A 48 -3.79 3.23 -14.02
C ALA A 48 -4.54 2.38 -15.07
N PHE A 49 -3.84 1.52 -15.81
CA PHE A 49 -4.43 0.64 -16.82
C PHE A 49 -5.04 -0.64 -16.24
N SER A 50 -4.82 -0.92 -14.95
CA SER A 50 -5.28 -2.13 -14.27
C SER A 50 -4.98 -3.39 -15.09
N PRO A 51 -3.71 -3.76 -15.30
CA PRO A 51 -3.33 -4.89 -16.13
C PRO A 51 -4.02 -6.20 -15.70
N HIS A 52 -4.13 -7.17 -16.60
CA HIS A 52 -4.82 -8.42 -16.30
C HIS A 52 -4.34 -9.05 -15.00
N GLY A 53 -5.31 -9.38 -14.12
CA GLY A 53 -5.06 -9.97 -12.81
C GLY A 53 -4.63 -9.00 -11.73
N ARG A 54 -4.59 -7.70 -12.01
CA ARG A 54 -4.25 -6.64 -11.07
C ARG A 54 -5.36 -5.61 -10.93
N MET A 55 -5.71 -5.24 -9.72
CA MET A 55 -6.46 -4.02 -9.41
C MET A 55 -5.50 -2.85 -9.25
N HIS A 56 -6.02 -1.62 -9.28
CA HIS A 56 -5.22 -0.42 -9.01
C HIS A 56 -4.48 -0.54 -7.67
N ALA A 57 -3.28 0.02 -7.62
CA ALA A 57 -2.45 0.00 -6.42
C ALA A 57 -3.21 0.55 -5.21
N LEU A 58 -3.19 -0.23 -4.12
CA LEU A 58 -3.84 0.12 -2.86
C LEU A 58 -3.14 -0.61 -1.71
N VAL A 59 -2.74 0.14 -0.70
CA VAL A 59 -2.10 -0.39 0.50
C VAL A 59 -3.04 -0.23 1.71
N LEU A 60 -3.18 -1.30 2.47
CA LEU A 60 -3.90 -1.33 3.75
C LEU A 60 -2.92 -1.73 4.86
N ILE A 61 -2.79 -0.91 5.89
CA ILE A 61 -1.92 -1.14 7.04
C ILE A 61 -2.79 -1.38 8.26
N ASP A 62 -2.49 -2.44 9.01
CA ASP A 62 -3.16 -2.88 10.24
C ASP A 62 -4.70 -2.95 10.17
N GLY A 63 -5.24 -3.04 8.95
CA GLY A 63 -6.67 -3.14 8.70
C GLY A 63 -7.43 -1.82 8.83
N ASN A 64 -6.78 -0.69 9.16
CA ASN A 64 -7.46 0.58 9.39
C ASN A 64 -6.78 1.83 8.79
N ILE A 65 -5.61 1.68 8.17
CA ILE A 65 -4.89 2.77 7.51
C ILE A 65 -4.80 2.47 6.01
N LEU A 66 -5.36 3.31 5.17
CA LEU A 66 -5.27 3.22 3.71
C LEU A 66 -4.29 4.24 3.14
N VAL A 67 -3.57 3.84 2.09
CA VAL A 67 -2.84 4.77 1.22
C VAL A 67 -3.54 4.77 -0.14
N ASP A 68 -4.10 5.93 -0.49
CA ASP A 68 -4.93 6.21 -1.66
C ASP A 68 -6.36 5.61 -1.65
N ALA A 69 -7.18 6.05 -2.61
CA ALA A 69 -8.57 5.65 -2.78
C ALA A 69 -8.90 5.41 -4.27
N PRO A 70 -8.35 4.33 -4.87
CA PRO A 70 -8.54 4.04 -6.29
C PRO A 70 -9.98 3.69 -6.63
N PRO A 71 -10.40 3.75 -7.92
CA PRO A 71 -11.74 3.36 -8.36
C PRO A 71 -12.15 1.94 -7.93
N THR A 72 -11.17 1.05 -7.73
CA THR A 72 -11.38 -0.35 -7.29
C THR A 72 -11.39 -0.55 -5.77
N LEU A 73 -11.33 0.52 -4.97
CA LEU A 73 -11.17 0.46 -3.51
C LEU A 73 -12.22 -0.42 -2.81
N LEU A 74 -13.51 -0.23 -3.08
CA LEU A 74 -14.55 -1.01 -2.40
C LEU A 74 -14.50 -2.53 -2.70
N PRO A 75 -14.34 -2.98 -3.95
CA PRO A 75 -14.06 -4.39 -4.23
C PRO A 75 -12.82 -4.94 -3.52
N GLN A 76 -11.74 -4.15 -3.42
CA GLN A 76 -10.50 -4.55 -2.76
C GLN A 76 -10.71 -4.73 -1.25
N LEU A 77 -11.35 -3.78 -0.57
CA LEU A 77 -11.71 -3.92 0.85
C LEU A 77 -12.58 -5.15 1.12
N ARG A 78 -13.59 -5.39 0.26
CA ARG A 78 -14.45 -6.58 0.39
C ARG A 78 -13.68 -7.89 0.24
N ARG A 79 -12.71 -7.96 -0.67
CA ARG A 79 -11.82 -9.13 -0.81
C ARG A 79 -10.94 -9.34 0.43
N ALA A 80 -10.49 -8.26 1.04
CA ALA A 80 -9.71 -8.31 2.28
C ALA A 80 -10.58 -8.62 3.53
N GLY A 81 -11.92 -8.61 3.39
CA GLY A 81 -12.85 -8.81 4.49
C GLY A 81 -12.91 -7.61 5.45
N VAL A 82 -12.56 -6.41 4.98
CA VAL A 82 -12.50 -5.17 5.76
C VAL A 82 -13.67 -4.26 5.37
N SER A 83 -14.37 -3.74 6.37
CA SER A 83 -15.43 -2.75 6.19
C SER A 83 -14.84 -1.35 6.03
N SER A 84 -15.45 -0.50 5.23
CA SER A 84 -15.07 0.92 5.14
C SER A 84 -15.18 1.63 6.50
N GLY A 85 -16.06 1.17 7.37
CA GLY A 85 -16.23 1.69 8.75
C GLY A 85 -15.06 1.40 9.68
N GLU A 86 -14.22 0.41 9.36
CA GLU A 86 -13.02 0.07 10.13
C GLU A 86 -11.82 0.97 9.78
N ILE A 87 -11.90 1.72 8.68
CA ILE A 87 -10.82 2.61 8.25
C ILE A 87 -10.85 3.90 9.07
N ASP A 88 -9.79 4.15 9.80
CA ASP A 88 -9.62 5.36 10.63
C ASP A 88 -8.76 6.43 9.92
N HIS A 89 -7.86 6.01 8.99
CA HIS A 89 -6.90 6.88 8.33
C HIS A 89 -6.85 6.64 6.82
N LEU A 90 -6.85 7.72 6.04
CA LEU A 90 -6.68 7.70 4.59
C LEU A 90 -5.62 8.72 4.18
N LEU A 91 -4.50 8.25 3.64
CA LEU A 91 -3.37 9.05 3.20
C LEU A 91 -3.41 9.18 1.67
N PHE A 92 -3.34 10.38 1.12
CA PHE A 92 -3.26 10.58 -0.33
C PHE A 92 -1.84 10.86 -0.77
N THR A 93 -1.40 10.15 -1.82
CA THR A 93 -0.10 10.38 -2.46
C THR A 93 -0.18 11.49 -3.49
N HIS A 94 -1.20 11.51 -4.35
CA HIS A 94 -1.39 12.51 -5.40
C HIS A 94 -2.80 12.45 -6.02
N TRP A 95 -3.09 13.33 -6.99
CA TRP A 95 -4.44 13.57 -7.50
C TRP A 95 -4.72 12.94 -8.88
N HIS A 96 -4.07 11.85 -9.27
CA HIS A 96 -4.51 11.06 -10.42
C HIS A 96 -5.77 10.24 -10.11
N ALA A 97 -6.55 9.96 -11.15
CA ALA A 97 -7.85 9.29 -11.04
C ALA A 97 -7.76 7.91 -10.42
N ASP A 98 -6.73 7.15 -10.73
CA ASP A 98 -6.46 5.81 -10.20
C ASP A 98 -6.03 5.80 -8.73
N HIS A 99 -5.80 6.98 -8.13
CA HIS A 99 -5.50 7.14 -6.71
C HIS A 99 -6.61 7.81 -5.90
N MET A 100 -7.57 8.51 -6.53
CA MET A 100 -8.57 9.26 -5.76
C MET A 100 -10.04 9.04 -6.16
N PHE A 101 -10.34 8.49 -7.34
CA PHE A 101 -11.73 8.41 -7.83
C PHE A 101 -12.62 7.44 -7.04
N GLY A 102 -12.06 6.58 -6.20
CA GLY A 102 -12.81 5.76 -5.27
C GLY A 102 -13.34 6.51 -4.03
N PHE A 103 -12.79 7.69 -3.72
CA PHE A 103 -13.12 8.44 -2.51
C PHE A 103 -14.63 8.74 -2.35
N PRO A 104 -15.37 9.27 -3.34
CA PRO A 104 -16.80 9.51 -3.18
C PRO A 104 -17.61 8.26 -2.87
N PHE A 105 -17.27 7.13 -3.49
CA PHE A 105 -17.91 5.85 -3.23
C PHE A 105 -17.60 5.32 -1.83
N PHE A 106 -16.35 5.50 -1.40
CA PHE A 106 -15.89 5.08 -0.09
C PHE A 106 -16.61 5.82 1.04
N ILE A 107 -16.71 7.16 0.98
CA ILE A 107 -17.40 7.93 2.02
C ILE A 107 -18.92 7.72 1.98
N LEU A 108 -19.52 7.49 0.80
CA LEU A 108 -20.93 7.14 0.69
C LEU A 108 -21.22 5.80 1.36
N GLU A 109 -20.41 4.77 1.07
CA GLU A 109 -20.54 3.44 1.67
C GLU A 109 -20.33 3.49 3.18
N ARG A 110 -19.30 4.25 3.63
CA ARG A 110 -19.01 4.47 5.04
C ARG A 110 -20.19 5.07 5.80
N LYS A 111 -20.90 6.04 5.19
CA LYS A 111 -22.08 6.68 5.77
C LYS A 111 -23.30 5.76 5.77
N VAL A 112 -23.60 5.14 4.62
CA VAL A 112 -24.92 4.50 4.39
C VAL A 112 -24.94 3.03 4.77
N VAL A 113 -23.84 2.31 4.53
CA VAL A 113 -23.76 0.85 4.71
C VAL A 113 -23.06 0.49 6.01
N SER A 114 -21.87 1.02 6.21
CA SER A 114 -21.06 0.72 7.39
C SER A 114 -21.51 1.49 8.63
N ASN A 115 -22.24 2.60 8.45
CA ASN A 115 -22.74 3.45 9.54
C ASN A 115 -21.64 3.77 10.56
N ALA A 116 -20.49 4.21 10.06
CA ALA A 116 -19.30 4.47 10.88
C ALA A 116 -19.57 5.61 11.88
N GLU A 117 -19.32 5.36 13.15
CA GLU A 117 -19.50 6.34 14.23
C GLU A 117 -18.29 7.27 14.41
N LYS A 118 -17.11 6.83 13.96
CA LYS A 118 -15.87 7.59 14.07
C LYS A 118 -15.65 8.46 12.84
N SER A 119 -15.10 9.66 13.05
CA SER A 119 -14.61 10.50 11.98
C SER A 119 -13.43 9.83 11.26
N LEU A 120 -13.32 10.09 9.96
CA LEU A 120 -12.21 9.65 9.13
C LEU A 120 -11.10 10.73 9.16
N ASN A 121 -9.88 10.33 9.47
CA ASN A 121 -8.70 11.20 9.33
C ASN A 121 -8.18 11.12 7.89
N VAL A 122 -8.21 12.22 7.15
CA VAL A 122 -7.73 12.29 5.77
C VAL A 122 -6.49 13.17 5.70
N TYR A 123 -5.37 12.57 5.33
CA TYR A 123 -4.06 13.22 5.24
C TYR A 123 -3.80 13.62 3.79
N LEU A 124 -3.62 14.91 3.57
CA LEU A 124 -3.55 15.48 2.23
C LEU A 124 -2.75 16.78 2.21
N ARG A 125 -2.43 17.27 1.03
CA ARG A 125 -1.80 18.57 0.84
C ARG A 125 -2.85 19.69 0.80
N PRO A 126 -2.44 20.96 1.01
CA PRO A 126 -3.29 22.11 0.77
C PRO A 126 -4.02 22.00 -0.59
N ASN A 127 -5.28 22.42 -0.65
CA ASN A 127 -6.23 22.24 -1.75
C ASN A 127 -6.83 20.82 -1.94
N GLY A 128 -6.31 19.79 -1.30
CA GLY A 128 -6.84 18.43 -1.42
C GLY A 128 -8.28 18.29 -0.95
N LYS A 129 -8.65 19.00 0.13
CA LYS A 129 -10.05 19.08 0.59
C LYS A 129 -10.98 19.61 -0.53
N GLU A 130 -10.57 20.67 -1.22
CA GLU A 130 -11.37 21.23 -2.32
C GLU A 130 -11.49 20.24 -3.48
N ILE A 131 -10.40 19.59 -3.88
CA ILE A 131 -10.37 18.58 -4.95
C ILE A 131 -11.33 17.43 -4.62
N LEU A 132 -11.22 16.82 -3.44
CA LEU A 132 -12.05 15.69 -3.05
C LEU A 132 -13.52 16.08 -2.83
N SER A 133 -13.78 17.30 -2.34
CA SER A 133 -15.14 17.83 -2.22
C SER A 133 -15.78 18.04 -3.58
N ASN A 134 -15.06 18.65 -4.53
CA ASN A 134 -15.54 18.85 -5.90
C ASN A 134 -15.81 17.52 -6.61
N LEU A 135 -14.90 16.53 -6.48
CA LEU A 135 -15.10 15.19 -7.00
C LEU A 135 -16.35 14.53 -6.41
N SER A 136 -16.56 14.67 -5.10
CA SER A 136 -17.73 14.13 -4.41
C SER A 136 -19.04 14.80 -4.83
N HIS A 137 -19.04 16.13 -5.04
CA HIS A 137 -20.19 16.86 -5.55
C HIS A 137 -20.55 16.49 -6.99
N VAL A 138 -19.55 16.23 -7.85
CA VAL A 138 -19.79 15.74 -9.21
C VAL A 138 -20.35 14.32 -9.20
N GLY A 139 -19.81 13.44 -8.36
CA GLY A 139 -20.22 12.04 -8.28
C GLY A 139 -21.59 11.84 -7.61
N PHE A 140 -21.86 12.56 -6.51
CA PHE A 140 -23.07 12.42 -5.69
C PHE A 140 -23.58 13.80 -5.24
N PRO A 141 -24.22 14.58 -6.15
CA PRO A 141 -24.66 15.94 -5.86
C PRO A 141 -25.52 16.04 -4.60
N GLY A 142 -25.09 16.81 -3.61
CA GLY A 142 -25.82 17.07 -2.36
C GLY A 142 -25.82 15.92 -1.34
N SER A 143 -25.48 14.68 -1.73
CA SER A 143 -25.63 13.51 -0.85
C SER A 143 -24.51 13.39 0.21
N LEU A 144 -23.35 14.00 -0.02
CA LEU A 144 -22.15 13.85 0.82
C LEU A 144 -21.77 15.10 1.61
N ASN A 145 -22.54 16.19 1.52
CA ASN A 145 -22.21 17.47 2.14
C ASN A 145 -21.99 17.37 3.65
N GLU A 146 -22.86 16.67 4.34
CA GLU A 146 -22.77 16.45 5.80
C GLU A 146 -21.49 15.68 6.15
N VAL A 147 -21.24 14.55 5.50
CA VAL A 147 -20.01 13.74 5.73
C VAL A 147 -18.75 14.54 5.51
N LEU A 148 -18.67 15.29 4.40
CA LEU A 148 -17.50 16.11 4.06
C LEU A 148 -17.22 17.20 5.09
N ASN A 149 -18.26 17.71 5.77
CA ASN A 149 -18.12 18.78 6.73
C ASN A 149 -17.92 18.27 8.17
N ASP A 150 -18.62 17.20 8.55
CA ASP A 150 -18.80 16.83 9.96
C ASP A 150 -18.07 15.53 10.33
N ASP A 151 -17.89 14.60 9.36
CA ASP A 151 -17.35 13.27 9.64
C ASP A 151 -15.89 13.08 9.16
N ILE A 152 -15.25 14.13 8.63
CA ILE A 152 -13.87 14.07 8.14
C ILE A 152 -12.99 15.11 8.83
N ASN A 153 -11.88 14.64 9.39
CA ASN A 153 -10.77 15.47 9.86
C ASN A 153 -9.77 15.63 8.70
N TRP A 154 -9.67 16.84 8.15
CA TRP A 154 -8.74 17.16 7.08
C TRP A 154 -7.40 17.59 7.67
N LEU A 155 -6.33 16.83 7.40
CA LEU A 155 -5.01 16.98 8.02
C LEU A 155 -3.97 17.29 6.93
N GLU A 156 -3.33 18.45 7.05
CA GLU A 156 -2.39 18.98 6.04
C GLU A 156 -0.92 18.94 6.50
N GLU A 157 -0.65 18.45 7.70
CA GLU A 157 0.69 18.37 8.28
C GLU A 157 1.58 17.43 7.44
N GLU A 158 2.87 17.81 7.29
CA GLU A 158 3.85 17.02 6.54
C GLU A 158 4.32 15.78 7.31
N SER A 159 4.17 15.76 8.62
CA SER A 159 4.56 14.65 9.47
C SER A 159 3.77 14.64 10.77
N GLY A 160 3.63 13.47 11.37
CA GLY A 160 2.93 13.33 12.65
C GLY A 160 2.66 11.87 13.00
N GLU A 161 1.91 11.68 14.08
CA GLU A 161 1.41 10.38 14.50
C GLU A 161 0.07 10.08 13.80
N LEU A 162 -0.14 8.85 13.37
CA LEU A 162 -1.45 8.36 13.00
C LEU A 162 -2.18 8.00 14.30
N GLN A 163 -3.11 8.85 14.73
CA GLN A 163 -3.74 8.78 16.05
C GLN A 163 -4.37 7.39 16.32
N ASN A 164 -4.13 6.85 17.52
CA ASN A 164 -4.58 5.52 17.91
C ASN A 164 -4.02 4.36 17.06
N SER A 165 -2.86 4.55 16.44
CA SER A 165 -2.09 3.53 15.77
C SER A 165 -0.65 3.49 16.31
N GLU A 166 0.13 2.50 15.89
CA GLU A 166 1.56 2.39 16.21
C GLU A 166 2.46 2.99 15.13
N TRP A 167 1.92 3.86 14.27
CA TRP A 167 2.61 4.43 13.14
C TRP A 167 2.74 5.94 13.24
N ILE A 168 3.92 6.44 12.79
CA ILE A 168 4.16 7.84 12.46
C ILE A 168 4.44 7.96 10.97
N TYR A 169 4.13 9.11 10.39
CA TYR A 169 4.38 9.37 8.97
C TYR A 169 5.23 10.63 8.77
N GLU A 170 6.01 10.61 7.72
CA GLU A 170 6.65 11.77 7.10
C GLU A 170 6.28 11.76 5.63
N ARG A 171 5.62 12.81 5.15
CA ARG A 171 5.28 13.01 3.75
C ARG A 171 6.38 13.82 3.07
N PHE A 172 6.71 13.49 1.84
CA PHE A 172 7.75 14.18 1.08
C PHE A 172 7.41 14.24 -0.40
N GLN A 173 7.82 15.31 -1.07
CA GLN A 173 7.57 15.50 -2.49
C GLN A 173 8.38 14.52 -3.33
N VAL A 174 7.79 14.02 -4.42
CA VAL A 174 8.45 13.13 -5.39
C VAL A 174 8.35 13.70 -6.80
N THR A 175 9.10 13.11 -7.74
CA THR A 175 9.07 13.52 -9.15
C THR A 175 7.99 12.76 -9.90
N HIS A 176 6.93 13.46 -10.26
CA HIS A 176 5.84 12.94 -11.09
C HIS A 176 5.21 14.10 -11.88
N THR A 177 3.92 14.05 -12.21
CA THR A 177 3.18 15.15 -12.85
C THR A 177 2.95 16.28 -11.83
N PRO A 178 3.60 17.45 -11.94
CA PRO A 178 3.55 18.49 -10.91
C PRO A 178 2.14 18.98 -10.56
N GLU A 179 1.22 18.98 -11.54
CA GLU A 179 -0.17 19.40 -11.36
C GLU A 179 -0.95 18.49 -10.41
N THR A 180 -0.44 17.30 -10.14
CA THR A 180 -1.06 16.33 -9.21
C THR A 180 -0.52 16.42 -7.80
N ASP A 181 0.44 17.33 -7.54
CA ASP A 181 1.10 17.54 -6.24
C ASP A 181 1.60 16.21 -5.61
N PRO A 182 2.55 15.51 -6.26
CA PRO A 182 2.89 14.11 -5.94
C PRO A 182 3.79 13.99 -4.72
N HIS A 183 3.47 13.03 -3.84
CA HIS A 183 4.17 12.77 -2.59
C HIS A 183 4.32 11.27 -2.33
N GLY A 184 5.41 10.92 -1.63
CA GLY A 184 5.61 9.65 -0.96
C GLY A 184 5.46 9.78 0.56
N TYR A 185 5.50 8.64 1.25
CA TYR A 185 5.45 8.55 2.71
C TYR A 185 6.55 7.66 3.26
N LEU A 186 7.28 8.14 4.26
CA LEU A 186 8.07 7.29 5.14
C LEU A 186 7.23 6.97 6.37
N LEU A 187 6.77 5.73 6.47
CA LEU A 187 5.96 5.24 7.57
C LEU A 187 6.86 4.49 8.55
N THR A 188 6.86 4.89 9.82
CA THR A 188 7.68 4.27 10.86
C THR A 188 6.79 3.69 11.95
N HIS A 189 6.91 2.39 12.18
CA HIS A 189 6.24 1.66 13.25
C HIS A 189 7.01 1.79 14.57
N THR A 190 6.33 1.67 15.71
CA THR A 190 6.93 1.76 17.06
C THR A 190 8.01 0.70 17.32
N SER A 191 7.97 -0.45 16.60
CA SER A 191 9.05 -1.46 16.62
C SER A 191 10.37 -0.99 15.98
N GLY A 192 10.37 0.17 15.32
CA GLY A 192 11.49 0.69 14.54
C GLY A 192 11.47 0.28 13.07
N PHE A 193 10.52 -0.56 12.63
CA PHE A 193 10.33 -0.90 11.21
C PHE A 193 9.94 0.34 10.39
N LYS A 194 10.54 0.47 9.19
CA LYS A 194 10.30 1.59 8.30
C LYS A 194 9.92 1.14 6.91
N LEU A 195 8.72 1.54 6.48
CA LEU A 195 8.22 1.38 5.11
C LEU A 195 8.33 2.70 4.35
N LEU A 196 9.08 2.72 3.28
CA LEU A 196 9.12 3.83 2.33
C LEU A 196 8.12 3.53 1.21
N HIS A 197 6.98 4.23 1.21
CA HIS A 197 6.00 4.21 0.13
C HIS A 197 6.31 5.37 -0.82
N CYS A 198 6.81 5.06 -2.01
CA CYS A 198 7.32 6.08 -2.93
C CYS A 198 6.22 6.87 -3.67
N GLY A 199 4.95 6.41 -3.62
CA GLY A 199 3.91 6.93 -4.51
C GLY A 199 4.25 6.68 -5.97
N ASP A 200 3.57 7.36 -6.88
CA ASP A 200 3.94 7.38 -8.29
C ASP A 200 5.09 8.37 -8.48
N SER A 201 6.19 7.88 -9.03
CA SER A 201 7.38 8.71 -9.15
C SER A 201 8.39 8.16 -10.15
N GLY A 202 9.08 9.09 -10.83
CA GLY A 202 10.37 8.79 -11.41
C GLY A 202 11.50 8.90 -10.37
N PRO A 203 12.75 8.58 -10.76
CA PRO A 203 13.90 8.71 -9.88
C PRO A 203 14.07 10.13 -9.34
N CYS A 204 14.21 10.27 -8.02
CA CYS A 204 14.44 11.55 -7.38
C CYS A 204 15.29 11.40 -6.11
N GLN A 205 15.91 12.50 -5.69
CA GLN A 205 16.81 12.52 -4.53
C GLN A 205 16.08 12.22 -3.23
N GLU A 206 14.83 12.62 -3.11
CA GLU A 206 14.01 12.43 -1.93
C GLU A 206 13.77 10.94 -1.61
N ILE A 207 13.58 10.12 -2.65
CA ILE A 207 13.50 8.65 -2.51
C ILE A 207 14.85 8.09 -2.12
N GLU A 208 15.94 8.50 -2.80
CA GLU A 208 17.30 8.02 -2.50
C GLU A 208 17.70 8.28 -1.04
N ASP A 209 17.38 9.46 -0.51
CA ASP A 209 17.75 9.82 0.87
C ASP A 209 16.99 8.99 1.91
N ARG A 210 15.70 8.75 1.70
CA ARG A 210 14.87 7.94 2.61
C ARG A 210 15.12 6.45 2.47
N SER A 211 15.52 6.01 1.29
CA SER A 211 15.93 4.62 1.04
C SER A 211 17.08 4.18 1.94
N LYS A 212 17.96 5.10 2.36
CA LYS A 212 19.10 4.80 3.25
C LYS A 212 18.71 4.27 4.63
N VAL A 213 17.49 4.57 5.08
CA VAL A 213 17.00 4.21 6.42
C VAL A 213 15.79 3.26 6.40
N ALA A 214 15.21 3.02 5.24
CA ALA A 214 14.05 2.15 5.08
C ALA A 214 14.44 0.66 5.22
N ASN A 215 13.60 -0.12 5.88
CA ASN A 215 13.69 -1.59 5.87
C ASN A 215 13.09 -2.16 4.58
N VAL A 216 12.00 -1.54 4.13
CA VAL A 216 11.28 -1.91 2.91
C VAL A 216 11.04 -0.67 2.07
N ILE A 217 11.33 -0.77 0.78
CA ILE A 217 11.03 0.25 -0.22
C ILE A 217 9.94 -0.27 -1.13
N LEU A 218 8.75 0.32 -1.04
CA LEU A 218 7.63 0.07 -1.94
C LEU A 218 7.70 1.06 -3.08
N ILE A 219 8.18 0.58 -4.22
CA ILE A 219 8.43 1.38 -5.43
C ILE A 219 7.43 1.04 -6.54
N GLU A 220 6.98 2.02 -7.28
CA GLU A 220 6.20 1.82 -8.48
C GLU A 220 7.06 1.34 -9.65
N MET A 221 6.44 0.66 -10.61
CA MET A 221 7.04 0.29 -11.88
C MET A 221 5.98 0.50 -12.98
N GLY A 222 5.69 1.78 -13.26
CA GLY A 222 4.56 2.19 -14.10
C GLY A 222 4.78 2.01 -15.59
N VAL A 223 6.05 1.88 -16.05
CA VAL A 223 6.37 1.80 -17.48
C VAL A 223 7.44 0.75 -17.78
N PRO A 224 7.42 0.13 -18.98
CA PRO A 224 8.49 -0.76 -19.44
C PRO A 224 9.76 0.03 -19.85
N ASP A 225 10.92 -0.65 -19.92
CA ASP A 225 12.22 -0.04 -20.23
C ASP A 225 12.29 0.72 -21.55
N PHE A 226 11.48 0.36 -22.52
CA PHE A 226 11.45 1.06 -23.82
C PHE A 226 10.66 2.37 -23.79
N VAL A 227 9.99 2.71 -22.67
CA VAL A 227 9.28 3.97 -22.47
C VAL A 227 10.18 4.91 -21.67
N ASN A 228 10.61 5.99 -22.27
CA ASN A 228 11.35 7.03 -21.58
C ASN A 228 10.38 7.96 -20.84
N SER A 229 10.23 7.77 -19.54
CA SER A 229 9.40 8.60 -18.68
C SER A 229 10.21 9.19 -17.53
N PRO A 230 10.20 10.50 -17.30
CA PRO A 230 10.79 11.08 -16.10
C PRO A 230 9.88 10.90 -14.86
N ASN A 231 8.61 10.52 -15.07
CA ASN A 231 7.56 10.53 -14.06
C ASN A 231 7.28 9.15 -13.45
N HIS A 232 7.87 8.10 -14.00
CA HIS A 232 7.67 6.71 -13.54
C HIS A 232 8.99 5.94 -13.58
N HIS A 233 9.13 4.97 -12.69
CA HIS A 233 10.23 4.02 -12.75
C HIS A 233 9.95 2.94 -13.80
N ASN A 234 11.02 2.47 -14.43
CA ASN A 234 11.05 1.29 -15.27
C ASN A 234 11.89 0.16 -14.59
N PRO A 235 11.87 -1.08 -15.11
CA PRO A 235 12.61 -2.21 -14.54
C PRO A 235 14.10 -1.95 -14.31
N SER A 236 14.79 -1.31 -15.26
CA SER A 236 16.21 -0.99 -15.14
C SER A 236 16.50 -0.03 -13.98
N GLN A 237 15.65 0.95 -13.77
CA GLN A 237 15.76 1.91 -12.66
C GLN A 237 15.47 1.26 -11.31
N VAL A 238 14.47 0.37 -11.23
CA VAL A 238 14.17 -0.43 -10.02
C VAL A 238 15.35 -1.35 -9.68
N ASN A 239 15.92 -2.05 -10.67
CA ASN A 239 17.12 -2.86 -10.49
C ASN A 239 18.30 -2.03 -9.95
N SER A 240 18.50 -0.83 -10.48
CA SER A 240 19.57 0.09 -10.05
C SER A 240 19.32 0.61 -8.63
N LEU A 241 18.08 0.86 -8.23
CA LEU A 241 17.72 1.24 -6.86
C LEU A 241 18.09 0.12 -5.87
N ALA A 242 17.78 -1.13 -6.20
CA ALA A 242 18.13 -2.30 -5.39
C ALA A 242 19.66 -2.44 -5.19
N GLU A 243 20.45 -2.18 -6.25
CA GLU A 243 21.92 -2.18 -6.15
C GLU A 243 22.47 -1.14 -5.18
N ARG A 244 21.85 0.05 -5.15
CA ARG A 244 22.29 1.13 -4.25
C ARG A 244 21.86 0.94 -2.82
N HIS A 245 20.78 0.18 -2.58
CA HIS A 245 20.20 -0.03 -1.25
C HIS A 245 20.06 -1.52 -0.89
N PRO A 246 21.17 -2.30 -0.86
CA PRO A 246 21.15 -3.74 -0.66
C PRO A 246 20.72 -4.17 0.76
N HIS A 247 20.57 -3.23 1.69
CA HIS A 247 20.08 -3.46 3.05
C HIS A 247 18.54 -3.50 3.12
N ALA A 248 17.86 -2.92 2.14
CA ALA A 248 16.41 -2.82 2.10
C ALA A 248 15.79 -3.87 1.16
N THR A 249 14.62 -4.38 1.53
CA THR A 249 13.81 -5.20 0.62
C THR A 249 13.06 -4.30 -0.35
N ILE A 250 13.21 -4.55 -1.65
CA ILE A 250 12.49 -3.83 -2.70
C ILE A 250 11.22 -4.59 -3.05
N LEU A 251 10.08 -3.93 -2.86
CA LEU A 251 8.75 -4.41 -3.26
C LEU A 251 8.25 -3.55 -4.41
N VAL A 252 7.79 -4.19 -5.49
CA VAL A 252 7.32 -3.50 -6.69
C VAL A 252 5.80 -3.55 -6.75
N THR A 253 5.19 -2.37 -6.82
CA THR A 253 3.74 -2.13 -6.99
C THR A 253 3.47 -1.27 -8.22
N HIS A 254 2.21 -0.85 -8.43
CA HIS A 254 1.79 0.00 -9.54
C HIS A 254 2.35 -0.49 -10.88
N ASN A 255 2.21 -1.81 -11.09
CA ASN A 255 2.84 -2.53 -12.19
C ASN A 255 2.14 -2.25 -13.51
N TYR A 256 2.94 -2.03 -14.58
CA TYR A 256 2.44 -1.98 -15.95
C TYR A 256 2.19 -3.37 -16.56
N SER A 257 2.77 -4.43 -15.98
CA SER A 257 2.69 -5.79 -16.50
C SER A 257 1.58 -6.62 -15.85
N ASN A 258 1.08 -7.61 -16.57
CA ASN A 258 0.07 -8.54 -16.07
C ASN A 258 0.55 -9.33 -14.85
N SER A 259 -0.39 -9.82 -14.05
CA SER A 259 -0.14 -10.82 -13.00
C SER A 259 0.11 -12.19 -13.63
N GLY A 260 1.08 -12.93 -13.11
CA GLY A 260 1.37 -14.29 -13.56
C GLY A 260 1.82 -14.40 -15.02
N GLU A 261 1.49 -15.53 -15.67
CA GLU A 261 1.84 -15.84 -17.06
C GLU A 261 0.72 -15.55 -18.07
N GLN A 262 -0.13 -14.58 -17.79
CA GLN A 262 -1.26 -14.27 -18.67
C GLN A 262 -0.78 -13.73 -20.02
N ALA A 263 -1.36 -14.23 -21.10
CA ALA A 263 -1.06 -13.78 -22.45
C ALA A 263 -1.61 -12.38 -22.73
N GLY A 264 -0.85 -11.59 -23.47
CA GLY A 264 -1.21 -10.23 -23.86
C GLY A 264 -0.63 -9.15 -22.93
N GLY A 265 -0.75 -7.89 -23.34
CA GLY A 265 -0.17 -6.77 -22.60
C GLY A 265 1.33 -6.59 -22.83
N PHE A 266 1.96 -5.86 -21.94
CA PHE A 266 3.41 -5.59 -22.01
C PHE A 266 4.24 -6.80 -21.55
N PRO A 267 5.48 -6.93 -22.04
CA PRO A 267 6.40 -7.98 -21.60
C PRO A 267 6.57 -7.98 -20.09
N ARG A 268 6.75 -9.18 -19.52
CA ARG A 268 7.11 -9.31 -18.10
C ARG A 268 8.45 -8.60 -17.85
N PRO A 269 8.58 -7.83 -16.76
CA PRO A 269 9.83 -7.14 -16.44
C PRO A 269 10.94 -8.14 -16.08
N GLU A 270 12.17 -7.79 -16.46
CA GLU A 270 13.37 -8.50 -16.02
C GLU A 270 13.89 -7.83 -14.72
N LEU A 271 13.47 -8.38 -13.60
CA LEU A 271 13.89 -7.93 -12.28
C LEU A 271 14.93 -8.87 -11.69
N LYS A 272 15.83 -8.34 -10.85
CA LYS A 272 16.77 -9.12 -10.05
C LYS A 272 16.04 -10.06 -9.12
N PRO A 273 16.61 -11.25 -8.78
CA PRO A 273 15.94 -12.25 -7.94
C PRO A 273 15.56 -11.78 -6.55
N GLU A 274 16.28 -10.82 -6.00
CA GLU A 274 16.03 -10.22 -4.67
C GLU A 274 14.87 -9.22 -4.65
N ILE A 275 14.39 -8.76 -5.82
CA ILE A 275 13.28 -7.83 -5.95
C ILE A 275 11.97 -8.61 -5.99
N ILE A 276 11.03 -8.25 -5.14
CA ILE A 276 9.71 -8.88 -5.06
C ILE A 276 8.72 -8.07 -5.89
N GLN A 277 8.30 -8.59 -7.02
CA GLN A 277 7.13 -8.06 -7.73
C GLN A 277 5.88 -8.58 -7.02
N LEU A 278 5.13 -7.65 -6.41
CA LEU A 278 3.92 -7.96 -5.65
C LEU A 278 2.77 -8.42 -6.54
N GLU A 279 1.92 -9.25 -5.95
CA GLU A 279 0.63 -9.65 -6.49
C GLU A 279 -0.50 -9.15 -5.57
N ASP A 280 -1.72 -9.00 -6.12
CA ASP A 280 -2.89 -8.57 -5.34
C ASP A 280 -3.17 -9.53 -4.19
N GLY A 281 -3.18 -9.02 -2.97
CA GLY A 281 -3.40 -9.79 -1.75
C GLY A 281 -2.12 -10.19 -1.01
N ASP A 282 -0.93 -9.96 -1.57
CA ASP A 282 0.34 -10.16 -0.86
C ASP A 282 0.38 -9.33 0.43
N GLU A 283 1.12 -9.80 1.44
CA GLU A 283 1.25 -9.13 2.74
C GLU A 283 2.71 -9.09 3.22
N LEU A 284 3.04 -8.05 3.98
CA LEU A 284 4.16 -8.05 4.91
C LEU A 284 3.62 -8.19 6.33
N VAL A 285 4.24 -9.05 7.13
CA VAL A 285 3.97 -9.19 8.56
C VAL A 285 5.20 -8.70 9.31
N ILE A 286 4.98 -7.87 10.34
CA ILE A 286 6.04 -7.22 11.11
C ILE A 286 6.05 -7.86 12.51
N GLU A 287 7.22 -8.29 12.97
CA GLU A 287 7.43 -8.83 14.30
C GLU A 287 7.69 -7.70 15.33
N GLU A 288 7.51 -7.98 16.62
CA GLU A 288 7.70 -7.00 17.71
C GLU A 288 9.10 -6.38 17.73
N ASN A 289 10.10 -7.12 17.27
CA ASN A 289 11.50 -6.66 17.19
C ASN A 289 11.83 -5.86 15.92
N GLY A 290 10.83 -5.63 15.08
CA GLY A 290 10.97 -4.92 13.79
C GLY A 290 11.44 -5.82 12.63
N ASP A 291 11.68 -7.11 12.83
CA ASP A 291 11.87 -8.06 11.74
C ASP A 291 10.55 -8.21 10.96
N TYR A 292 10.64 -8.63 9.71
CA TYR A 292 9.47 -8.75 8.84
C TYR A 292 9.64 -9.87 7.81
N PHE A 293 8.53 -10.34 7.28
CA PHE A 293 8.54 -11.34 6.21
C PHE A 293 7.36 -11.13 5.25
N HIS A 294 7.59 -11.47 3.99
CA HIS A 294 6.60 -11.40 2.92
C HIS A 294 5.79 -12.70 2.86
N VAL A 295 4.47 -12.56 2.73
CA VAL A 295 3.53 -13.66 2.55
C VAL A 295 2.82 -13.48 1.22
N ARG A 296 2.97 -14.45 0.33
CA ARG A 296 2.21 -14.52 -0.93
C ARG A 296 0.90 -15.25 -0.70
N LYS A 297 -0.21 -14.66 -1.14
CA LYS A 297 -1.55 -15.26 -1.04
C LYS A 297 -2.06 -15.82 -2.36
#